data_5553c979d37a7ad9c5ef2b0eccc61aa2
#
_entry.id   5553c979d37a7ad9c5ef2b0eccc61aa2
#
_cell.length_a   1.000
_cell.length_b   1.000
_cell.length_c   1.000
_cell.angle_alpha   90.00
_cell.angle_beta   90.00
_cell.angle_gamma   90.00
#
_symmetry.space_group_name_H-M   'P 1'
#
loop_
_entity.id
_entity.type
_entity.pdbx_description
1 polymer ?
#
loop_
_entity_poly.entity_id
_entity_poly.type
_entity_poly.pdbx_seq_one_letter_code
_entity_poly.pdbx_strand_id
1 'polypeptide(L)'
;MSSASPRDIARTVEGRANDYANDYAELHCRSQFSFLHGASSPERLVEVAGQLGLSALALTDRHGFYGVVRFAQAARDTGVRTVFGAEISCGNGDIVVIADGPSGYVALSQALTDGQLRGSKSQPIFDVESLAQRVSGECFVLTGAHEGPL
;
A
#
# COMPACT_ATOMS: atom_id res chain seq x y z
N MET A 1 33.68 -34.65 10.60
CA MET A 1 33.03 -33.44 10.11
C MET A 1 32.32 -33.82 8.80
N SER A 2 31.00 -34.03 8.86
CA SER A 2 30.20 -34.43 7.70
C SER A 2 29.86 -33.19 6.88
N SER A 3 30.30 -33.14 5.64
CA SER A 3 29.94 -32.10 4.69
C SER A 3 28.52 -32.34 4.18
N ALA A 4 27.65 -31.37 4.32
CA ALA A 4 26.31 -31.40 3.78
C ALA A 4 26.34 -31.59 2.26
N SER A 5 25.46 -32.42 1.72
CA SER A 5 25.41 -32.67 0.29
C SER A 5 24.81 -31.49 -0.47
N PRO A 6 25.11 -31.33 -1.78
CA PRO A 6 24.49 -30.27 -2.58
C PRO A 6 22.95 -30.31 -2.58
N ARG A 7 22.35 -31.49 -2.39
CA ARG A 7 20.88 -31.67 -2.27
C ARG A 7 20.33 -31.13 -0.95
N ASP A 8 21.11 -31.23 0.14
CA ASP A 8 20.70 -30.70 1.46
C ASP A 8 20.75 -29.18 1.45
N ILE A 9 21.72 -28.58 0.74
CA ILE A 9 21.84 -27.14 0.57
C ILE A 9 20.67 -26.60 -0.28
N ALA A 10 20.35 -27.26 -1.40
CA ALA A 10 19.23 -26.88 -2.26
C ALA A 10 17.89 -26.91 -1.51
N ARG A 11 17.64 -27.97 -0.74
CA ARG A 11 16.43 -28.10 0.09
C ARG A 11 16.32 -27.05 1.20
N THR A 12 17.45 -26.64 1.76
CA THR A 12 17.51 -25.56 2.77
C THR A 12 17.24 -24.19 2.14
N VAL A 13 17.71 -23.96 0.90
CA VAL A 13 17.48 -22.70 0.17
C VAL A 13 16.03 -22.60 -0.30
N GLU A 14 15.44 -23.70 -0.80
CA GLU A 14 14.03 -23.75 -1.21
C GLU A 14 13.09 -23.57 0.00
N GLY A 15 13.38 -24.18 1.16
CA GLY A 15 12.60 -23.97 2.38
C GLY A 15 12.65 -22.52 2.87
N ARG A 16 13.82 -21.88 2.84
CA ARG A 16 13.97 -20.48 3.25
C ARG A 16 13.32 -19.50 2.27
N ALA A 17 13.39 -19.77 0.96
CA ALA A 17 12.72 -18.94 -0.04
C ALA A 17 11.18 -18.95 0.15
N ASN A 18 10.61 -20.07 0.54
CA ASN A 18 9.17 -20.19 0.79
C ASN A 18 8.75 -19.55 2.13
N ASP A 19 9.60 -19.61 3.15
CA ASP A 19 9.36 -18.91 4.43
C ASP A 19 9.37 -17.38 4.24
N TYR A 20 10.28 -16.84 3.43
CA TYR A 20 10.33 -15.40 3.16
C TYR A 20 9.14 -14.91 2.31
N ALA A 21 8.59 -15.73 1.41
CA ALA A 21 7.43 -15.35 0.61
C ALA A 21 6.17 -15.15 1.48
N ASN A 22 6.05 -15.89 2.59
CA ASN A 22 4.92 -15.76 3.53
C ASN A 22 5.03 -14.55 4.46
N ASP A 23 6.19 -13.92 4.57
CA ASP A 23 6.43 -12.77 5.46
C ASP A 23 6.45 -11.42 4.71
N TYR A 24 6.39 -11.41 3.38
CA TYR A 24 6.40 -10.18 2.60
C TYR A 24 5.00 -9.57 2.50
N ALA A 25 4.93 -8.26 2.77
CA ALA A 25 3.77 -7.43 2.54
C ALA A 25 4.12 -6.31 1.56
N GLU A 26 3.32 -6.16 0.50
CA GLU A 26 3.44 -5.00 -0.40
C GLU A 26 2.67 -3.83 0.17
N LEU A 27 3.37 -2.73 0.48
CA LEU A 27 2.79 -1.56 1.15
C LEU A 27 2.57 -0.35 0.23
N HIS A 28 2.93 -0.45 -1.05
CA HIS A 28 2.76 0.65 -2.01
C HIS A 28 2.27 0.13 -3.36
N CYS A 29 0.99 -0.21 -3.45
CA CYS A 29 0.38 -0.72 -4.67
C CYS A 29 -0.72 0.20 -5.18
N ARG A 30 -0.68 0.55 -6.46
CA ARG A 30 -1.66 1.41 -7.14
C ARG A 30 -2.54 0.58 -8.06
N SER A 31 -3.84 0.84 -8.05
CA SER A 31 -4.77 0.27 -9.02
C SER A 31 -4.93 1.15 -10.26
N GLN A 32 -5.72 0.66 -11.22
CA GLN A 32 -6.12 1.41 -12.41
C GLN A 32 -6.83 2.74 -12.12
N PHE A 33 -7.31 2.95 -10.90
CA PHE A 33 -7.89 4.23 -10.48
C PHE A 33 -6.83 5.33 -10.29
N SER A 34 -5.55 4.96 -10.16
CA SER A 34 -4.42 5.88 -10.25
C SER A 34 -4.03 6.04 -11.72
N PHE A 35 -4.78 6.88 -12.44
CA PHE A 35 -4.66 7.05 -13.90
C PHE A 35 -3.23 7.34 -14.32
N LEU A 36 -2.71 6.63 -15.33
CA LEU A 36 -1.34 6.63 -15.82
C LEU A 36 -0.26 6.08 -14.84
N HIS A 37 -0.65 5.67 -13.61
CA HIS A 37 0.28 5.15 -12.61
C HIS A 37 -0.01 3.69 -12.23
N GLY A 38 -1.24 3.22 -12.41
CA GLY A 38 -1.64 1.84 -12.18
C GLY A 38 -2.41 1.27 -13.38
N ALA A 39 -2.22 -0.02 -13.68
CA ALA A 39 -2.85 -0.69 -14.81
C ALA A 39 -3.85 -1.79 -14.39
N SER A 40 -3.68 -2.38 -13.21
CA SER A 40 -4.47 -3.52 -12.77
C SER A 40 -5.70 -3.09 -11.98
N SER A 41 -6.79 -3.84 -12.12
CA SER A 41 -7.95 -3.63 -11.25
C SER A 41 -7.65 -4.08 -9.81
N PRO A 42 -8.35 -3.55 -8.80
CA PRO A 42 -8.18 -3.98 -7.41
C PRO A 42 -8.34 -5.50 -7.22
N GLU A 43 -9.26 -6.12 -7.94
CA GLU A 43 -9.49 -7.56 -7.89
C GLU A 43 -8.30 -8.35 -8.42
N ARG A 44 -7.71 -7.89 -9.53
CA ARG A 44 -6.55 -8.55 -10.11
C ARG A 44 -5.33 -8.44 -9.21
N LEU A 45 -5.15 -7.31 -8.53
CA LEU A 45 -4.08 -7.11 -7.55
C LEU A 45 -4.19 -8.11 -6.39
N VAL A 46 -5.39 -8.29 -5.85
CA VAL A 46 -5.66 -9.27 -4.78
C VAL A 46 -5.42 -10.70 -5.24
N GLU A 47 -5.91 -11.06 -6.43
CA GLU A 47 -5.70 -12.39 -7.01
C GLU A 47 -4.21 -12.72 -7.13
N VAL A 48 -3.42 -11.81 -7.69
CA VAL A 48 -1.96 -11.99 -7.85
C VAL A 48 -1.25 -12.04 -6.50
N ALA A 49 -1.65 -11.19 -5.54
CA ALA A 49 -1.10 -11.23 -4.19
C ALA A 49 -1.32 -12.60 -3.52
N GLY A 50 -2.51 -13.17 -3.68
CA GLY A 50 -2.81 -14.52 -3.22
C GLY A 50 -1.97 -15.60 -3.91
N GLN A 51 -1.79 -15.52 -5.22
CA GLN A 51 -0.95 -16.44 -6.00
C GLN A 51 0.54 -16.36 -5.60
N LEU A 52 1.03 -15.18 -5.26
CA LEU A 52 2.39 -14.95 -4.79
C LEU A 52 2.59 -15.29 -3.30
N GLY A 53 1.51 -15.57 -2.57
CA GLY A 53 1.57 -15.85 -1.14
C GLY A 53 1.94 -14.65 -0.29
N LEU A 54 1.57 -13.43 -0.70
CA LEU A 54 1.83 -12.23 0.09
C LEU A 54 1.07 -12.28 1.43
N SER A 55 1.73 -11.89 2.51
CA SER A 55 1.10 -11.83 3.83
C SER A 55 0.09 -10.70 3.96
N ALA A 56 0.29 -9.61 3.23
CA ALA A 56 -0.63 -8.49 3.13
C ALA A 56 -0.41 -7.70 1.83
N LEU A 57 -1.43 -6.96 1.41
CA LEU A 57 -1.36 -6.03 0.30
C LEU A 57 -1.99 -4.70 0.70
N ALA A 58 -1.27 -3.60 0.52
CA ALA A 58 -1.81 -2.26 0.66
C ALA A 58 -2.31 -1.74 -0.69
N LEU A 59 -3.50 -1.15 -0.71
CA LEU A 59 -3.95 -0.34 -1.84
C LEU A 59 -3.73 1.13 -1.49
N THR A 60 -2.90 1.81 -2.29
CA THR A 60 -2.47 3.19 -2.07
C THR A 60 -2.66 4.02 -3.34
N ASP A 61 -3.89 4.10 -3.82
CA ASP A 61 -4.24 4.92 -4.98
C ASP A 61 -3.93 6.40 -4.74
N ARG A 62 -3.61 7.13 -5.82
CA ARG A 62 -3.25 8.55 -5.72
C ARG A 62 -4.45 9.40 -5.31
N HIS A 63 -4.24 10.20 -4.27
CA HIS A 63 -5.14 11.25 -3.78
C HIS A 63 -6.55 10.76 -3.40
N GLY A 64 -6.74 9.46 -3.12
CA GLY A 64 -8.06 8.96 -2.74
C GLY A 64 -8.16 7.45 -2.52
N PHE A 65 -9.31 7.04 -2.01
CA PHE A 65 -9.70 5.65 -1.75
C PHE A 65 -10.57 5.05 -2.86
N TYR A 66 -10.25 5.31 -4.12
CA TYR A 66 -11.12 4.99 -5.25
C TYR A 66 -11.37 3.49 -5.43
N GLY A 67 -10.37 2.67 -5.18
CA GLY A 67 -10.43 1.21 -5.37
C GLY A 67 -10.78 0.41 -4.12
N VAL A 68 -10.85 1.02 -2.91
CA VAL A 68 -10.82 0.27 -1.64
C VAL A 68 -12.01 -0.67 -1.44
N VAL A 69 -13.21 -0.31 -1.88
CA VAL A 69 -14.41 -1.16 -1.71
C VAL A 69 -14.26 -2.45 -2.53
N ARG A 70 -13.89 -2.32 -3.80
CA ARG A 70 -13.65 -3.46 -4.69
C ARG A 70 -12.48 -4.33 -4.20
N PHE A 71 -11.42 -3.68 -3.73
CA PHE A 71 -10.25 -4.31 -3.13
C PHE A 71 -10.63 -5.15 -1.89
N ALA A 72 -11.35 -4.55 -0.94
CA ALA A 72 -11.79 -5.23 0.28
C ALA A 72 -12.76 -6.39 -0.01
N GLN A 73 -13.65 -6.23 -1.01
CA GLN A 73 -14.56 -7.30 -1.42
C GLN A 73 -13.82 -8.48 -2.02
N ALA A 74 -12.89 -8.22 -2.94
CA ALA A 74 -12.09 -9.27 -3.58
C ALA A 74 -11.22 -10.04 -2.58
N ALA A 75 -10.71 -9.38 -1.55
CA ALA A 75 -9.84 -10.01 -0.57
C ALA A 75 -10.55 -10.98 0.38
N ARG A 76 -11.87 -10.88 0.55
CA ARG A 76 -12.64 -11.74 1.46
C ARG A 76 -12.48 -13.23 1.13
N ASP A 77 -12.36 -13.56 -0.14
CA ASP A 77 -12.31 -14.94 -0.62
C ASP A 77 -10.88 -15.47 -0.80
N THR A 78 -9.87 -14.61 -0.69
CA THR A 78 -8.47 -14.98 -0.96
C THR A 78 -7.63 -15.19 0.29
N GLY A 79 -8.07 -14.71 1.45
CA GLY A 79 -7.30 -14.72 2.69
C GLY A 79 -6.15 -13.72 2.75
N VAL A 80 -5.93 -12.91 1.70
CA VAL A 80 -4.94 -11.84 1.70
C VAL A 80 -5.39 -10.72 2.65
N ARG A 81 -4.54 -10.35 3.60
CA ARG A 81 -4.82 -9.23 4.50
C ARG A 81 -4.76 -7.91 3.72
N THR A 82 -5.81 -7.10 3.85
CA THR A 82 -5.89 -5.79 3.19
C THR A 82 -5.38 -4.68 4.10
N VAL A 83 -4.61 -3.79 3.52
CA VAL A 83 -4.15 -2.55 4.14
C VAL A 83 -4.64 -1.38 3.29
N PHE A 84 -5.14 -0.33 3.92
CA PHE A 84 -5.70 0.83 3.22
C PHE A 84 -4.80 2.04 3.39
N GLY A 85 -4.48 2.69 2.29
CA GLY A 85 -3.66 3.88 2.28
C GLY A 85 -3.93 4.75 1.06
N ALA A 86 -3.21 5.82 0.94
CA ALA A 86 -3.22 6.69 -0.23
C ALA A 86 -1.82 7.24 -0.49
N GLU A 87 -1.48 7.40 -1.76
CA GLU A 87 -0.34 8.20 -2.17
C GLU A 87 -0.78 9.66 -2.31
N ILE A 88 -0.01 10.56 -1.74
CA ILE A 88 -0.35 11.98 -1.66
C ILE A 88 0.84 12.80 -2.14
N SER A 89 0.62 13.65 -3.14
CA SER A 89 1.62 14.60 -3.63
C SER A 89 1.62 15.84 -2.76
N CYS A 90 2.70 16.07 -2.04
CA CYS A 90 2.90 17.22 -1.17
C CYS A 90 4.08 18.06 -1.70
N GLY A 91 3.79 19.08 -2.49
CA GLY A 91 4.79 20.06 -2.94
C GLY A 91 6.03 19.45 -3.60
N ASN A 92 6.95 18.95 -2.81
CA ASN A 92 8.29 18.51 -3.23
C ASN A 92 8.41 17.00 -3.48
N GLY A 93 7.32 16.23 -3.35
CA GLY A 93 7.38 14.78 -3.56
C GLY A 93 6.11 14.04 -3.17
N ASP A 94 6.10 12.75 -3.45
CA ASP A 94 5.00 11.86 -3.14
C ASP A 94 5.30 11.10 -1.84
N ILE A 95 4.33 11.07 -0.93
CA ILE A 95 4.36 10.27 0.29
C ILE A 95 3.24 9.25 0.28
N VAL A 96 3.45 8.11 0.93
CA VAL A 96 2.41 7.10 1.11
C VAL A 96 1.96 7.13 2.56
N VAL A 97 0.66 7.30 2.77
CA VAL A 97 0.03 7.29 4.10
C VAL A 97 -0.82 6.05 4.22
N ILE A 98 -0.55 5.25 5.24
CA ILE A 98 -1.23 3.99 5.53
C ILE A 98 -2.04 4.15 6.81
N ALA A 99 -3.32 3.83 6.75
CA ALA A 99 -4.23 3.89 7.87
C ALA A 99 -3.90 2.78 8.91
N ASP A 100 -3.78 3.16 10.18
CA ASP A 100 -3.71 2.22 11.29
C ASP A 100 -5.12 2.00 11.86
N GLY A 101 -5.77 0.95 11.38
CA GLY A 101 -7.11 0.61 11.80
C GLY A 101 -8.22 1.58 11.35
N PRO A 102 -9.41 1.49 11.97
CA PRO A 102 -10.56 2.31 11.59
C PRO A 102 -10.37 3.81 11.84
N SER A 103 -9.72 4.19 12.95
CA SER A 103 -9.46 5.61 13.25
C SER A 103 -8.50 6.24 12.23
N GLY A 104 -7.46 5.51 11.83
CA GLY A 104 -6.54 5.93 10.77
C GLY A 104 -7.24 6.08 9.43
N TYR A 105 -8.16 5.18 9.09
CA TYR A 105 -8.96 5.31 7.88
C TYR A 105 -9.83 6.57 7.88
N VAL A 106 -10.45 6.90 9.01
CA VAL A 106 -11.24 8.13 9.16
C VAL A 106 -10.34 9.37 9.05
N ALA A 107 -9.21 9.39 9.77
CA ALA A 107 -8.26 10.51 9.72
C ALA A 107 -7.73 10.76 8.30
N LEU A 108 -7.32 9.71 7.61
CA LEU A 108 -6.84 9.81 6.23
C LEU A 108 -7.95 10.20 5.26
N SER A 109 -9.18 9.69 5.42
CA SER A 109 -10.34 10.12 4.62
C SER A 109 -10.61 11.61 4.74
N GLN A 110 -10.52 12.15 5.95
CA GLN A 110 -10.69 13.59 6.20
C GLN A 110 -9.56 14.41 5.57
N ALA A 111 -8.30 13.96 5.72
CA ALA A 111 -7.16 14.61 5.10
C ALA A 111 -7.28 14.65 3.56
N LEU A 112 -7.69 13.55 2.94
CA LEU A 112 -7.95 13.49 1.50
C LEU A 112 -9.07 14.44 1.09
N THR A 113 -10.17 14.50 1.86
CA THR A 113 -11.28 15.42 1.61
C THR A 113 -10.83 16.88 1.69
N ASP A 114 -10.07 17.24 2.72
CA ASP A 114 -9.53 18.60 2.89
C ASP A 114 -8.66 19.00 1.69
N GLY A 115 -7.78 18.11 1.21
CA GLY A 115 -6.95 18.35 0.05
C GLY A 115 -7.75 18.52 -1.25
N GLN A 116 -8.77 17.68 -1.45
CA GLN A 116 -9.67 17.80 -2.60
C GLN A 116 -10.48 19.09 -2.60
N LEU A 117 -10.96 19.54 -1.43
CA LEU A 117 -11.72 20.78 -1.29
C LEU A 117 -10.88 22.05 -1.44
N ARG A 118 -9.58 21.99 -1.08
CA ARG A 118 -8.65 23.13 -1.26
C ARG A 118 -8.21 23.29 -2.72
N GLY A 119 -8.23 22.21 -3.49
CA GLY A 119 -7.79 22.18 -4.87
C GLY A 119 -8.92 22.44 -5.87
N SER A 120 -8.66 22.04 -7.10
CA SER A 120 -9.64 21.99 -8.18
C SER A 120 -9.78 20.57 -8.70
N LYS A 121 -10.75 20.32 -9.58
CA LYS A 121 -10.95 19.00 -10.18
C LYS A 121 -9.65 18.45 -10.75
N SER A 122 -9.26 17.27 -10.30
CA SER A 122 -8.03 16.56 -10.69
C SER A 122 -6.71 17.22 -10.25
N GLN A 123 -6.76 18.28 -9.46
CA GLN A 123 -5.60 18.98 -8.91
C GLN A 123 -5.82 19.29 -7.42
N PRO A 124 -5.83 18.28 -6.56
CA PRO A 124 -5.94 18.49 -5.12
C PRO A 124 -4.69 19.20 -4.60
N ILE A 125 -4.84 19.93 -3.51
CA ILE A 125 -3.75 20.65 -2.85
C ILE A 125 -3.59 20.08 -1.45
N PHE A 126 -2.44 19.45 -1.20
CA PHE A 126 -2.08 18.91 0.10
C PHE A 126 -0.92 19.71 0.69
N ASP A 127 -1.12 20.17 1.90
CA ASP A 127 -0.12 20.81 2.72
C ASP A 127 0.42 19.78 3.74
N VAL A 128 1.74 19.61 3.78
CA VAL A 128 2.41 18.59 4.62
C VAL A 128 2.09 18.80 6.09
N GLU A 129 2.09 20.04 6.57
CA GLU A 129 1.85 20.35 7.98
C GLU A 129 0.41 20.02 8.40
N SER A 130 -0.57 20.45 7.61
CA SER A 130 -1.99 20.13 7.83
C SER A 130 -2.23 18.61 7.74
N LEU A 131 -1.59 17.92 6.80
CA LEU A 131 -1.69 16.47 6.67
C LEU A 131 -1.10 15.77 7.90
N ALA A 132 0.11 16.16 8.31
CA ALA A 132 0.78 15.57 9.47
C ALA A 132 -0.04 15.74 10.76
N GLN A 133 -0.63 16.92 10.98
CA GLN A 133 -1.52 17.16 12.12
C GLN A 133 -2.74 16.25 12.11
N ARG A 134 -3.31 16.00 10.92
CA ARG A 134 -4.53 15.18 10.78
C ARG A 134 -4.27 13.69 11.01
N VAL A 135 -3.12 13.16 10.53
CA VAL A 135 -2.83 11.73 10.54
C VAL A 135 -1.93 11.28 11.69
N SER A 136 -1.44 12.23 12.50
CA SER A 136 -0.52 11.95 13.60
C SER A 136 -1.10 10.97 14.62
N GLY A 137 -0.37 9.89 14.90
CA GLY A 137 -0.77 8.85 15.84
C GLY A 137 -1.82 7.87 15.31
N GLU A 138 -2.37 8.10 14.12
CA GLU A 138 -3.43 7.30 13.52
C GLU A 138 -3.02 6.63 12.20
N CYS A 139 -1.87 7.02 11.63
CA CYS A 139 -1.38 6.50 10.37
C CYS A 139 0.12 6.31 10.38
N PHE A 140 0.60 5.39 9.53
CA PHE A 140 2.01 5.28 9.17
C PHE A 140 2.29 6.10 7.92
N VAL A 141 3.43 6.78 7.88
CA VAL A 141 3.88 7.56 6.73
C VAL A 141 5.16 6.95 6.17
N LEU A 142 5.12 6.59 4.90
CA LEU A 142 6.30 6.14 4.15
C LEU A 142 6.79 7.31 3.32
N THR A 143 8.07 7.64 3.47
CA THR A 143 8.67 8.85 2.86
C THR A 143 8.96 8.70 1.36
N GLY A 144 8.48 7.63 0.75
CA GLY A 144 8.72 7.33 -0.66
C GLY A 144 10.15 6.84 -0.93
N ALA A 145 10.36 6.36 -2.16
CA ALA A 145 11.69 5.95 -2.61
C ALA A 145 12.36 7.11 -3.37
N HIS A 146 12.49 6.98 -4.68
CA HIS A 146 13.26 7.90 -5.52
C HIS A 146 12.60 9.28 -5.72
N GLU A 147 11.28 9.36 -5.55
CA GLU A 147 10.49 10.60 -5.73
C GLU A 147 9.95 11.15 -4.40
N GLY A 148 10.46 10.63 -3.28
CA GLY A 148 10.10 11.09 -1.94
C GLY A 148 10.69 12.46 -1.60
N PRO A 149 10.10 13.18 -0.63
CA PRO A 149 10.50 14.52 -0.23
C PRO A 149 11.80 14.60 0.58
N LEU A 150 12.48 13.46 0.85
CA LEU A 150 13.72 13.37 1.62
C LEU A 150 14.89 12.94 0.74
#